data_f155dabcc20a0984e3de0e03dd95383d
#
_entry.id   f155dabcc20a0984e3de0e03dd95383d
#
_cell.length_a   1.000
_cell.length_b   1.000
_cell.length_c   1.000
_cell.angle_alpha   90.00
_cell.angle_beta   90.00
_cell.angle_gamma   90.00
#
_symmetry.space_group_name_H-M   'P 1'
#
loop_
_entity.id
_entity.type
_entity.pdbx_description
1 polymer ?
#
loop_
_entity_poly.entity_id
_entity_poly.type
_entity_poly.pdbx_seq_one_letter_code
_entity_poly.pdbx_strand_id
1 'polypeptide(L)'
;MKGGLMLELRVPPAIVWLVCAVLMGLASRLASSLSISIPAPLTAGFIVLCVLSGCGLAWRALNAFYQAQTTTHPMHPDQASALVTDGIYRYTRNPMYLGMTLLLLAWALYLANWAALLGVALFMAYITRFQIIPEERALQRIFGKEYEAYRRSVRRWV
;
A
#
# COMPACT_ATOMS: atom_id res chain seq x y z
N MET A 1 0.21 -27.78 8.26
CA MET A 1 1.08 -27.53 7.10
C MET A 1 1.68 -26.14 7.20
N LYS A 2 2.97 -26.05 7.64
CA LYS A 2 3.73 -24.79 7.80
C LYS A 2 4.46 -24.50 6.48
N GLY A 3 3.75 -23.95 5.51
CA GLY A 3 4.31 -23.61 4.20
C GLY A 3 4.05 -22.14 3.84
N GLY A 4 4.29 -21.23 4.78
CA GLY A 4 4.39 -19.81 4.45
C GLY A 4 5.71 -19.58 3.73
N LEU A 5 5.69 -18.90 2.58
CA LEU A 5 6.90 -18.49 1.89
C LEU A 5 7.78 -17.68 2.85
N MET A 6 9.10 -17.89 2.81
CA MET A 6 10.08 -17.30 3.76
C MET A 6 10.01 -15.76 3.88
N LEU A 7 9.37 -15.08 2.95
CA LEU A 7 9.27 -13.61 2.90
C LEU A 7 7.94 -13.03 3.47
N GLU A 8 6.95 -13.88 3.79
CA GLU A 8 5.66 -13.39 4.28
C GLU A 8 5.81 -12.71 5.65
N LEU A 9 5.35 -11.46 5.76
CA LEU A 9 5.39 -10.61 6.98
C LEU A 9 6.80 -10.41 7.59
N ARG A 10 7.87 -10.60 6.82
CA ARG A 10 9.25 -10.44 7.33
C ARG A 10 9.89 -9.11 6.98
N VAL A 11 9.49 -8.52 5.86
CA VAL A 11 10.05 -7.26 5.41
C VAL A 11 9.03 -6.15 5.68
N PRO A 12 9.36 -5.15 6.51
CA PRO A 12 8.47 -4.03 6.75
C PRO A 12 8.05 -3.34 5.45
N PRO A 13 6.76 -3.02 5.25
CA PRO A 13 6.27 -2.38 4.04
C PRO A 13 7.01 -1.09 3.66
N ALA A 14 7.45 -0.33 4.66
CA ALA A 14 8.23 0.89 4.45
C ALA A 14 9.60 0.62 3.79
N ILE A 15 10.25 -0.51 4.13
CA ILE A 15 11.51 -0.91 3.50
C ILE A 15 11.26 -1.30 2.04
N VAL A 16 10.22 -2.08 1.76
CA VAL A 16 9.83 -2.44 0.39
C VAL A 16 9.56 -1.18 -0.44
N TRP A 17 8.82 -0.23 0.14
CA TRP A 17 8.51 1.05 -0.49
C TRP A 17 9.79 1.84 -0.83
N LEU A 18 10.71 1.95 0.11
CA LEU A 18 11.99 2.67 -0.09
C LEU A 18 12.84 1.99 -1.17
N VAL A 19 12.95 0.66 -1.14
CA VAL A 19 13.68 -0.10 -2.16
C VAL A 19 13.06 0.13 -3.54
N CYS A 20 11.73 0.07 -3.66
CA CYS A 20 11.04 0.36 -4.91
C CYS A 20 11.33 1.80 -5.38
N ALA A 21 11.26 2.80 -4.49
CA ALA A 21 11.55 4.19 -4.85
C ALA A 21 12.97 4.39 -5.37
N VAL A 22 13.96 3.75 -4.73
CA VAL A 22 15.37 3.79 -5.18
C VAL A 22 15.53 3.11 -6.55
N LEU A 23 14.97 1.90 -6.71
CA LEU A 23 15.04 1.16 -7.98
C LEU A 23 14.35 1.91 -9.12
N MET A 24 13.22 2.57 -8.87
CA MET A 24 12.54 3.44 -9.83
C MET A 24 13.46 4.59 -10.28
N GLY A 25 14.14 5.24 -9.34
CA GLY A 25 15.10 6.31 -9.64
C GLY A 25 16.29 5.82 -10.48
N LEU A 26 16.83 4.66 -10.16
CA LEU A 26 17.92 4.05 -10.93
C LEU A 26 17.44 3.63 -12.34
N ALA A 27 16.31 2.95 -12.41
CA ALA A 27 15.72 2.50 -13.68
C ALA A 27 15.43 3.68 -14.63
N SER A 28 14.90 4.80 -14.11
CA SER A 28 14.63 5.98 -14.92
C SER A 28 15.91 6.62 -15.49
N ARG A 29 17.04 6.55 -14.78
CA ARG A 29 18.34 7.03 -15.28
C ARG A 29 18.91 6.12 -16.34
N LEU A 30 18.82 4.80 -16.14
CA LEU A 30 19.32 3.81 -17.08
C LEU A 30 18.48 3.72 -18.37
N ALA A 31 17.17 3.91 -18.25
CA ALA A 31 16.21 3.86 -19.36
C ALA A 31 15.70 5.26 -19.73
N SER A 32 16.59 6.22 -19.94
CA SER A 32 16.26 7.59 -20.30
C SER A 32 15.45 7.72 -21.61
N SER A 33 15.58 6.73 -22.51
CA SER A 33 14.78 6.64 -23.73
C SER A 33 13.28 6.41 -23.49
N LEU A 34 12.90 5.96 -22.29
CA LEU A 34 11.52 5.74 -21.87
C LEU A 34 10.91 6.96 -21.15
N SER A 35 11.44 8.15 -21.38
CA SER A 35 10.93 9.39 -20.80
C SER A 35 9.50 9.71 -21.28
N ILE A 36 8.67 10.25 -20.36
CA ILE A 36 7.31 10.68 -20.61
C ILE A 36 7.31 12.22 -20.68
N SER A 37 6.77 12.77 -21.75
CA SER A 37 6.59 14.22 -21.89
C SER A 37 5.15 14.60 -21.53
N ILE A 38 4.97 15.18 -20.35
CA ILE A 38 3.68 15.74 -19.90
C ILE A 38 3.92 17.21 -19.57
N PRO A 39 2.98 18.13 -19.89
CA PRO A 39 3.10 19.53 -19.52
C PRO A 39 3.34 19.70 -18.01
N ALA A 40 4.37 20.49 -17.66
CA ALA A 40 4.81 20.66 -16.28
C ALA A 40 3.70 21.04 -15.27
N PRO A 41 2.75 21.96 -15.58
CA PRO A 41 1.69 22.31 -14.64
C PRO A 41 0.74 21.14 -14.37
N LEU A 42 0.45 20.28 -15.36
CA LEU A 42 -0.39 19.10 -15.18
C LEU A 42 0.33 18.06 -14.32
N THR A 43 1.60 17.81 -14.60
CA THR A 43 2.42 16.89 -13.80
C THR A 43 2.49 17.33 -12.33
N ALA A 44 2.77 18.62 -12.09
CA ALA A 44 2.79 19.19 -10.76
C ALA A 44 1.45 19.05 -10.04
N GLY A 45 0.33 19.32 -10.71
CA GLY A 45 -1.01 19.13 -10.14
C GLY A 45 -1.30 17.69 -9.74
N PHE A 46 -0.96 16.71 -10.59
CA PHE A 46 -1.13 15.30 -10.27
C PHE A 46 -0.21 14.82 -9.14
N ILE A 47 1.04 15.29 -9.08
CA ILE A 47 1.96 15.00 -7.98
C ILE A 47 1.37 15.49 -6.66
N VAL A 48 0.93 16.74 -6.60
CA VAL A 48 0.32 17.33 -5.40
C VAL A 48 -0.92 16.54 -4.98
N LEU A 49 -1.79 16.21 -5.93
CA LEU A 49 -2.98 15.40 -5.66
C LEU A 49 -2.62 14.02 -5.07
N CYS A 50 -1.66 13.32 -5.66
CA CYS A 50 -1.20 12.01 -5.17
C CYS A 50 -0.59 12.11 -3.77
N VAL A 51 0.23 13.13 -3.50
CA VAL A 51 0.85 13.33 -2.19
C VAL A 51 -0.20 13.64 -1.13
N LEU A 52 -1.10 14.60 -1.38
CA LEU A 52 -2.14 14.96 -0.42
C LEU A 52 -3.09 13.79 -0.14
N SER A 53 -3.52 13.09 -1.20
CA SER A 53 -4.39 11.91 -1.05
C SER A 53 -3.68 10.76 -0.33
N GLY A 54 -2.43 10.48 -0.67
CA GLY A 54 -1.62 9.43 -0.04
C GLY A 54 -1.39 9.68 1.45
N CYS A 55 -0.98 10.90 1.81
CA CYS A 55 -0.81 11.29 3.21
C CYS A 55 -2.14 11.30 3.97
N GLY A 56 -3.21 11.80 3.35
CA GLY A 56 -4.54 11.82 3.94
C GLY A 56 -5.10 10.42 4.22
N LEU A 57 -4.89 9.47 3.30
CA LEU A 57 -5.26 8.06 3.49
C LEU A 57 -4.49 7.43 4.64
N ALA A 58 -3.16 7.61 4.67
CA ALA A 58 -2.31 7.07 5.73
C ALA A 58 -2.72 7.63 7.10
N TRP A 59 -2.92 8.94 7.19
CA TRP A 59 -3.35 9.59 8.43
C TRP A 59 -4.72 9.09 8.93
N ARG A 60 -5.72 9.00 8.03
CA ARG A 60 -7.05 8.47 8.38
C ARG A 60 -7.00 7.01 8.81
N ALA A 61 -6.17 6.21 8.14
CA ALA A 61 -5.99 4.81 8.51
C ALA A 61 -5.37 4.64 9.89
N LEU A 62 -4.31 5.41 10.20
CA LEU A 62 -3.68 5.39 11.52
C LEU A 62 -4.64 5.84 12.62
N ASN A 63 -5.40 6.92 12.38
CA ASN A 63 -6.39 7.39 13.34
C ASN A 63 -7.49 6.36 13.62
N ALA A 64 -7.94 5.61 12.61
CA ALA A 64 -8.94 4.55 12.82
C ALA A 64 -8.41 3.44 13.73
N PHE A 65 -7.16 3.02 13.58
CA PHE A 65 -6.52 2.07 14.49
C PHE A 65 -6.35 2.63 15.91
N TYR A 66 -5.92 3.90 16.01
CA TYR A 66 -5.78 4.55 17.30
C TYR A 66 -7.12 4.63 18.06
N GLN A 67 -8.21 4.98 17.37
CA GLN A 67 -9.55 5.01 17.96
C GLN A 67 -10.05 3.62 18.36
N ALA A 68 -9.74 2.59 17.58
CA ALA A 68 -10.09 1.21 17.88
C ALA A 68 -9.18 0.56 18.95
N GLN A 69 -8.18 1.27 19.45
CA GLN A 69 -7.20 0.78 20.45
C GLN A 69 -6.61 -0.60 20.08
N THR A 70 -6.33 -0.80 18.79
CA THR A 70 -5.74 -2.02 18.27
C THR A 70 -4.37 -1.75 17.62
N THR A 71 -3.62 -2.84 17.34
CA THR A 71 -2.28 -2.71 16.78
C THR A 71 -2.28 -2.33 15.30
N THR A 72 -1.36 -1.45 14.92
CA THR A 72 -1.02 -1.14 13.54
C THR A 72 0.19 -1.93 13.02
N HIS A 73 0.69 -2.89 13.82
CA HIS A 73 1.98 -3.55 13.52
C HIS A 73 1.84 -4.50 12.33
N PRO A 74 2.40 -4.17 11.15
CA PRO A 74 2.14 -4.91 9.92
C PRO A 74 2.76 -6.30 9.90
N MET A 75 3.73 -6.58 10.78
CA MET A 75 4.40 -7.88 10.87
C MET A 75 3.73 -8.82 11.88
N HIS A 76 2.84 -8.32 12.71
CA HIS A 76 2.14 -9.08 13.76
C HIS A 76 0.62 -8.84 13.72
N PRO A 77 -0.05 -9.15 12.59
CA PRO A 77 -1.49 -9.01 12.48
C PRO A 77 -2.27 -9.95 13.41
N ASP A 78 -1.60 -10.98 13.92
CA ASP A 78 -2.12 -11.90 14.93
C ASP A 78 -2.34 -11.25 16.31
N GLN A 79 -1.78 -10.06 16.55
CA GLN A 79 -1.97 -9.28 17.77
C GLN A 79 -3.14 -8.28 17.67
N ALA A 80 -3.91 -8.30 16.59
CA ALA A 80 -5.07 -7.43 16.43
C ALA A 80 -6.14 -7.78 17.49
N SER A 81 -6.52 -6.80 18.31
CA SER A 81 -7.55 -6.92 19.36
C SER A 81 -8.94 -6.53 18.87
N ALA A 82 -9.04 -5.77 17.78
CA ALA A 82 -10.30 -5.36 17.18
C ALA A 82 -10.20 -5.31 15.64
N LEU A 83 -11.30 -5.64 14.96
CA LEU A 83 -11.44 -5.51 13.52
C LEU A 83 -11.88 -4.08 13.18
N VAL A 84 -11.02 -3.33 12.48
CA VAL A 84 -11.32 -1.96 12.06
C VAL A 84 -12.03 -2.00 10.71
N THR A 85 -13.32 -1.62 10.70
CA THR A 85 -14.17 -1.63 9.50
C THR A 85 -14.74 -0.26 9.16
N ASP A 86 -14.58 0.73 10.06
CA ASP A 86 -15.16 2.05 9.97
C ASP A 86 -14.29 3.09 9.27
N GLY A 87 -14.88 4.26 9.01
CA GLY A 87 -14.17 5.38 8.40
C GLY A 87 -13.66 5.04 7.00
N ILE A 88 -12.36 5.20 6.76
CA ILE A 88 -11.75 4.92 5.46
C ILE A 88 -11.75 3.42 5.10
N TYR A 89 -11.86 2.54 6.11
CA TYR A 89 -11.94 1.09 5.92
C TYR A 89 -13.27 0.61 5.33
N ARG A 90 -14.29 1.48 5.20
CA ARG A 90 -15.51 1.20 4.44
C ARG A 90 -15.31 1.22 2.92
N TYR A 91 -14.27 1.86 2.44
CA TYR A 91 -13.99 2.04 1.00
C TYR A 91 -12.91 1.10 0.49
N THR A 92 -11.91 0.84 1.31
CA THR A 92 -10.80 -0.06 0.99
C THR A 92 -10.34 -0.78 2.26
N ARG A 93 -9.95 -2.05 2.13
CA ARG A 93 -9.40 -2.80 3.27
C ARG A 93 -7.95 -2.45 3.58
N ASN A 94 -7.25 -1.76 2.66
CA ASN A 94 -5.82 -1.47 2.77
C ASN A 94 -5.48 0.01 2.53
N PRO A 95 -6.10 0.96 3.26
CA PRO A 95 -5.91 2.39 2.99
C PRO A 95 -4.46 2.85 3.21
N MET A 96 -3.71 2.24 4.14
CA MET A 96 -2.29 2.56 4.36
C MET A 96 -1.44 2.18 3.14
N TYR A 97 -1.63 0.97 2.59
CA TYR A 97 -0.89 0.54 1.40
C TYR A 97 -1.32 1.29 0.14
N LEU A 98 -2.58 1.68 0.04
CA LEU A 98 -3.07 2.56 -1.02
C LEU A 98 -2.40 3.94 -0.94
N GLY A 99 -2.26 4.50 0.26
CA GLY A 99 -1.52 5.74 0.49
C GLY A 99 -0.06 5.64 0.04
N MET A 100 0.63 4.56 0.43
CA MET A 100 2.01 4.30 0.01
C MET A 100 2.13 4.17 -1.53
N THR A 101 1.14 3.52 -2.17
CA THR A 101 1.09 3.39 -3.63
C THR A 101 0.94 4.75 -4.31
N LEU A 102 0.09 5.63 -3.79
CA LEU A 102 -0.07 6.99 -4.32
C LEU A 102 1.20 7.84 -4.18
N LEU A 103 1.95 7.68 -3.08
CA LEU A 103 3.24 8.36 -2.92
C LEU A 103 4.29 7.83 -3.92
N LEU A 104 4.31 6.52 -4.21
CA LEU A 104 5.15 5.98 -5.29
C LEU A 104 4.70 6.46 -6.68
N LEU A 105 3.40 6.60 -6.89
CA LEU A 105 2.88 7.16 -8.14
C LEU A 105 3.30 8.63 -8.32
N ALA A 106 3.25 9.44 -7.25
CA ALA A 106 3.78 10.80 -7.27
C ALA A 106 5.27 10.82 -7.64
N TRP A 107 6.06 9.90 -7.08
CA TRP A 107 7.47 9.72 -7.41
C TRP A 107 7.68 9.30 -8.87
N ALA A 108 6.89 8.35 -9.40
CA ALA A 108 6.94 7.94 -10.79
C ALA A 108 6.61 9.09 -11.75
N LEU A 109 5.62 9.92 -11.43
CA LEU A 109 5.27 11.12 -12.18
C LEU A 109 6.39 12.16 -12.17
N TYR A 110 7.06 12.34 -11.03
CA TYR A 110 8.23 13.21 -10.91
C TYR A 110 9.40 12.73 -11.77
N LEU A 111 9.65 11.41 -11.78
CA LEU A 111 10.69 10.80 -12.62
C LEU A 111 10.35 10.84 -14.12
N ALA A 112 9.08 11.05 -14.46
CA ALA A 112 8.57 11.15 -15.84
C ALA A 112 9.10 10.02 -16.76
N ASN A 113 9.00 8.76 -16.30
CA ASN A 113 9.56 7.61 -17.02
C ASN A 113 8.68 6.36 -16.90
N TRP A 114 8.46 5.65 -18.01
CA TRP A 114 7.64 4.44 -18.05
C TRP A 114 8.19 3.30 -17.16
N ALA A 115 9.53 3.17 -17.06
CA ALA A 115 10.14 2.18 -16.18
C ALA A 115 9.82 2.45 -14.70
N ALA A 116 9.67 3.73 -14.30
CA ALA A 116 9.26 4.09 -12.95
C ALA A 116 7.81 3.65 -12.66
N LEU A 117 6.87 3.81 -13.62
CA LEU A 117 5.50 3.33 -13.46
C LEU A 117 5.43 1.81 -13.23
N LEU A 118 6.30 1.03 -13.87
CA LEU A 118 6.41 -0.41 -13.60
C LEU A 118 6.76 -0.69 -12.13
N GLY A 119 7.59 0.15 -11.51
CA GLY A 119 7.93 0.04 -10.09
C GLY A 119 6.72 0.15 -9.16
N VAL A 120 5.72 0.98 -9.49
CA VAL A 120 4.46 1.05 -8.75
C VAL A 120 3.70 -0.27 -8.82
N ALA A 121 3.59 -0.85 -10.02
CA ALA A 121 2.92 -2.15 -10.22
C ALA A 121 3.63 -3.28 -9.46
N LEU A 122 4.96 -3.31 -9.47
CA LEU A 122 5.77 -4.28 -8.74
C LEU A 122 5.59 -4.14 -7.22
N PHE A 123 5.55 -2.90 -6.70
CA PHE A 123 5.24 -2.66 -5.29
C PHE A 123 3.86 -3.21 -4.92
N MET A 124 2.81 -2.89 -5.69
CA MET A 124 1.45 -3.39 -5.45
C MET A 124 1.39 -4.92 -5.46
N ALA A 125 2.05 -5.56 -6.42
CA ALA A 125 2.12 -7.02 -6.53
C ALA A 125 2.83 -7.64 -5.32
N TYR A 126 3.99 -7.08 -4.94
CA TYR A 126 4.76 -7.55 -3.78
C TYR A 126 3.95 -7.42 -2.47
N ILE A 127 3.42 -6.22 -2.20
CA ILE A 127 2.64 -5.96 -0.99
C ILE A 127 1.39 -6.84 -0.94
N THR A 128 0.70 -7.01 -2.06
CA THR A 128 -0.47 -7.92 -2.12
C THR A 128 -0.07 -9.34 -1.75
N ARG A 129 1.02 -9.85 -2.32
CA ARG A 129 1.40 -11.26 -2.16
C ARG A 129 2.02 -11.56 -0.79
N PHE A 130 2.91 -10.70 -0.31
CA PHE A 130 3.75 -11.00 0.85
C PHE A 130 3.31 -10.30 2.13
N GLN A 131 2.42 -9.32 2.03
CA GLN A 131 1.91 -8.58 3.18
C GLN A 131 0.39 -8.73 3.32
N ILE A 132 -0.41 -8.27 2.34
CA ILE A 132 -1.87 -8.21 2.46
C ILE A 132 -2.49 -9.61 2.59
N ILE A 133 -2.13 -10.56 1.72
CA ILE A 133 -2.71 -11.92 1.76
C ILE A 133 -2.40 -12.64 3.09
N PRO A 134 -1.17 -12.60 3.63
CA PRO A 134 -0.89 -13.11 4.97
C PRO A 134 -1.68 -12.40 6.10
N GLU A 135 -1.81 -11.06 6.05
CA GLU A 135 -2.65 -10.29 6.99
C GLU A 135 -4.11 -10.73 6.92
N GLU A 136 -4.69 -10.82 5.73
CA GLU A 136 -6.07 -11.29 5.52
C GLU A 136 -6.28 -12.71 6.11
N ARG A 137 -5.29 -13.60 5.97
CA ARG A 137 -5.34 -14.94 6.56
C ARG A 137 -5.30 -14.92 8.09
N ALA A 138 -4.51 -14.01 8.67
CA ALA A 138 -4.44 -13.83 10.11
C ALA A 138 -5.77 -13.27 10.65
N LEU A 139 -6.30 -12.21 10.05
CA LEU A 139 -7.57 -11.61 10.42
C LEU A 139 -8.74 -12.59 10.28
N GLN A 140 -8.74 -13.43 9.23
CA GLN A 140 -9.75 -14.48 9.06
C GLN A 140 -9.70 -15.53 10.18
N ARG A 141 -8.51 -15.85 10.72
CA ARG A 141 -8.37 -16.79 11.83
C ARG A 141 -8.85 -16.20 13.15
N ILE A 142 -8.62 -14.89 13.38
CA ILE A 142 -8.98 -14.21 14.62
C ILE A 142 -10.46 -13.87 14.65
N PHE A 143 -10.97 -13.22 13.60
CA PHE A 143 -12.32 -12.64 13.57
C PHE A 143 -13.36 -13.50 12.81
N GLY A 144 -12.92 -14.57 12.13
CA GLY A 144 -13.81 -15.57 11.52
C GLY A 144 -14.89 -14.99 10.62
N LYS A 145 -16.17 -15.21 11.00
CA LYS A 145 -17.33 -14.76 10.22
C LYS A 145 -17.44 -13.25 10.08
N GLU A 146 -17.01 -12.49 11.09
CA GLU A 146 -17.03 -11.03 11.07
C GLU A 146 -16.11 -10.48 9.96
N TYR A 147 -14.87 -10.99 9.90
CA TYR A 147 -13.95 -10.63 8.83
C TYR A 147 -14.45 -11.08 7.44
N GLU A 148 -15.08 -12.25 7.36
CA GLU A 148 -15.65 -12.74 6.10
C GLU A 148 -16.75 -11.81 5.57
N ALA A 149 -17.67 -11.34 6.43
CA ALA A 149 -18.71 -10.37 6.10
C ALA A 149 -18.08 -9.06 5.60
N TYR A 150 -17.09 -8.54 6.31
CA TYR A 150 -16.36 -7.34 5.91
C TYR A 150 -15.67 -7.51 4.55
N ARG A 151 -15.00 -8.65 4.31
CA ARG A 151 -14.32 -8.95 3.05
C ARG A 151 -15.27 -9.04 1.86
N ARG A 152 -16.53 -9.43 2.06
CA ARG A 152 -17.56 -9.46 1.02
C ARG A 152 -18.08 -8.06 0.67
N SER A 153 -18.11 -7.14 1.63
CA SER A 153 -18.65 -5.79 1.45
C SER A 153 -17.62 -4.77 0.97
N VAL A 154 -16.34 -4.96 1.26
CA VAL A 154 -15.28 -3.99 0.95
C VAL A 154 -14.19 -4.65 0.11
N ARG A 155 -13.72 -3.94 -0.94
CA ARG A 155 -12.66 -4.42 -1.82
C ARG A 155 -11.29 -4.33 -1.15
N ARG A 156 -10.31 -5.09 -1.69
CA ARG A 156 -8.93 -5.09 -1.18
C ARG A 156 -8.25 -3.76 -1.43
N TRP A 157 -8.37 -3.20 -2.62
CA TRP A 157 -7.76 -1.94 -3.02
C TRP A 157 -8.80 -0.83 -3.14
N VAL A 158 -9.58 -0.82 -4.19
CA VAL A 158 -10.66 0.16 -4.42
C VAL A 158 -11.82 -0.54 -5.13
#